data_5f7e97dffa0269cd9762c32e03979923
#
_entry.id   5f7e97dffa0269cd9762c32e03979923
#
_cell.length_a   1.000
_cell.length_b   1.000
_cell.length_c   1.000
_cell.angle_alpha   90.00
_cell.angle_beta   90.00
_cell.angle_gamma   90.00
#
_symmetry.space_group_name_H-M   'P 1'
#
loop_
_entity.id
_entity.type
_entity.pdbx_description
1 polymer ?
#
loop_
_entity_poly.entity_id
_entity_poly.type
_entity_poly.pdbx_seq_one_letter_code
_entity_poly.pdbx_strand_id
1 'polypeptide(L)'
;MIFSTLEHILTHISFSIVSIVITIHLITLLGNEIIKSYDSSEKGMIATFLCLTGLLITRWIYSGHFPLSDLYESLIFLSWSFSLIHIVPYFKIRKNYLTTITASSTIFTQGFATSGILNEIHKPTILVPALQSEWLIMHVSMMILSYAALLCGSLLSVALLVITFRKIFYSSKSNNLLKSFSFGKIQYKNERNNIFQKNYFFSAKNYYKAQLIQQLDFWSYRVISLGFIFLTIGILSGAVWANEAWGSYWSWDPKETWAFITWIVFAIYLHTRTNKNMQGANSAIVATLGFLIIWICYFGVNLLGIGLHSYGSFTLTSS
;
A
#
# COMPACT_ATOMS: atom_id res chain seq x y z
N MET A 1 -2.65 28.08 19.00
CA MET A 1 -3.92 27.57 19.54
C MET A 1 -4.92 27.22 18.43
N ILE A 2 -5.33 28.14 17.54
CA ILE A 2 -6.30 27.82 16.45
C ILE A 2 -5.78 26.75 15.51
N PHE A 3 -4.53 26.79 15.06
CA PHE A 3 -3.95 25.80 14.15
C PHE A 3 -3.84 24.40 14.77
N SER A 4 -3.44 24.29 16.04
CA SER A 4 -3.37 22.98 16.72
C SER A 4 -4.76 22.38 16.92
N THR A 5 -5.77 23.19 17.21
CA THR A 5 -7.17 22.74 17.31
C THR A 5 -7.68 22.28 15.94
N LEU A 6 -7.37 22.99 14.87
CA LEU A 6 -7.76 22.63 13.50
C LEU A 6 -7.08 21.33 13.05
N GLU A 7 -5.80 21.14 13.37
CA GLU A 7 -5.06 19.89 13.12
C GLU A 7 -5.73 18.70 13.81
N HIS A 8 -6.05 18.81 15.10
CA HIS A 8 -6.78 17.78 15.83
C HIS A 8 -8.13 17.44 15.20
N ILE A 9 -8.93 18.47 14.85
CA ILE A 9 -10.23 18.27 14.22
C ILE A 9 -10.09 17.54 12.88
N LEU A 10 -9.18 17.98 12.01
CA LEU A 10 -8.96 17.36 10.70
C LEU A 10 -8.46 15.92 10.81
N THR A 11 -7.59 15.63 11.77
CA THR A 11 -7.10 14.28 12.04
C THR A 11 -8.24 13.35 12.46
N HIS A 12 -9.09 13.77 13.39
CA HIS A 12 -10.22 12.97 13.84
C HIS A 12 -11.29 12.78 12.76
N ILE A 13 -11.57 13.81 11.98
CA ILE A 13 -12.53 13.73 10.86
C ILE A 13 -12.01 12.76 9.80
N SER A 14 -10.76 12.89 9.36
CA SER A 14 -10.18 12.00 8.35
C SER A 14 -10.17 10.54 8.81
N PHE A 15 -9.77 10.27 10.05
CA PHE A 15 -9.77 8.94 10.64
C PHE A 15 -11.18 8.34 10.72
N SER A 16 -12.17 9.14 11.15
CA SER A 16 -13.58 8.70 11.22
C SER A 16 -14.12 8.37 9.83
N ILE A 17 -13.85 9.19 8.81
CA ILE A 17 -14.31 8.93 7.44
C ILE A 17 -13.71 7.63 6.91
N VAL A 18 -12.39 7.39 7.07
CA VAL A 18 -11.74 6.16 6.62
C VAL A 18 -12.29 4.94 7.36
N SER A 19 -12.57 5.06 8.65
CA SER A 19 -13.18 3.98 9.45
C SER A 19 -14.56 3.60 8.91
N ILE A 20 -15.37 4.59 8.54
CA ILE A 20 -16.69 4.37 7.92
C ILE A 20 -16.52 3.71 6.54
N VAL A 21 -15.58 4.18 5.73
CA VAL A 21 -15.29 3.61 4.40
C VAL A 21 -14.93 2.13 4.50
N ILE A 22 -14.05 1.75 5.44
CA ILE A 22 -13.66 0.36 5.65
C ILE A 22 -14.84 -0.47 6.14
N THR A 23 -15.63 0.05 7.07
CA THR A 23 -16.83 -0.65 7.58
C THR A 23 -17.82 -0.92 6.45
N ILE A 24 -18.10 0.06 5.60
CA ILE A 24 -18.96 -0.09 4.42
C ILE A 24 -18.38 -1.17 3.48
N HIS A 25 -17.06 -1.16 3.29
CA HIS A 25 -16.38 -2.13 2.42
C HIS A 25 -16.45 -3.56 2.97
N LEU A 26 -16.27 -3.74 4.28
CA LEU A 26 -16.42 -5.05 4.94
C LEU A 26 -17.86 -5.56 4.87
N ILE A 27 -18.84 -4.70 5.10
CA ILE A 27 -20.27 -5.06 4.97
C ILE A 27 -20.60 -5.48 3.52
N THR A 28 -20.08 -4.76 2.52
CA THR A 28 -20.30 -5.12 1.11
C THR A 28 -19.59 -6.41 0.69
N LEU A 29 -18.46 -6.73 1.30
CA LEU A 29 -17.75 -8.00 1.11
C LEU A 29 -18.49 -9.19 1.72
N LEU A 30 -19.14 -8.98 2.87
CA LEU A 30 -19.90 -10.01 3.60
C LEU A 30 -21.33 -10.17 3.08
N GLY A 31 -21.95 -9.09 2.60
CA GLY A 31 -23.30 -9.06 2.03
C GLY A 31 -23.27 -9.04 0.49
N ASN A 32 -24.11 -9.86 -0.13
CA ASN A 32 -24.21 -9.93 -1.61
C ASN A 32 -24.78 -8.67 -2.30
N GLU A 33 -25.02 -7.58 -1.56
CA GLU A 33 -25.61 -6.33 -2.08
C GLU A 33 -24.54 -5.29 -2.47
N ILE A 34 -23.77 -5.60 -3.46
CA ILE A 34 -22.50 -4.94 -3.80
C ILE A 34 -22.65 -3.56 -4.46
N ILE A 35 -23.80 -3.19 -5.01
CA ILE A 35 -23.85 -2.14 -6.05
C ILE A 35 -24.08 -0.73 -5.50
N LYS A 36 -24.85 -0.54 -4.44
CA LYS A 36 -25.20 0.81 -3.92
C LYS A 36 -24.19 1.41 -2.95
N SER A 37 -23.51 0.58 -2.17
CA SER A 37 -22.54 1.02 -1.16
C SER A 37 -21.16 1.38 -1.72
N TYR A 38 -20.85 0.92 -2.93
CA TYR A 38 -19.54 1.16 -3.57
C TYR A 38 -19.31 2.64 -3.87
N ASP A 39 -20.31 3.35 -4.39
CA ASP A 39 -20.22 4.78 -4.71
C ASP A 39 -19.98 5.64 -3.45
N SER A 40 -20.55 5.25 -2.31
CA SER A 40 -20.34 5.91 -1.02
C SER A 40 -18.91 5.72 -0.50
N SER A 41 -18.35 4.54 -0.65
CA SER A 41 -16.96 4.24 -0.26
C SER A 41 -15.95 5.08 -1.04
N GLU A 42 -16.17 5.25 -2.34
CA GLU A 42 -15.31 6.07 -3.19
C GLU A 42 -15.36 7.56 -2.85
N LYS A 43 -16.56 8.10 -2.62
CA LYS A 43 -16.74 9.49 -2.15
C LYS A 43 -16.07 9.71 -0.79
N GLY A 44 -16.14 8.71 0.10
CA GLY A 44 -15.45 8.74 1.39
C GLY A 44 -13.92 8.84 1.24
N MET A 45 -13.31 8.10 0.32
CA MET A 45 -11.87 8.20 0.07
C MET A 45 -11.47 9.56 -0.51
N ILE A 46 -12.29 10.17 -1.36
CA ILE A 46 -12.05 11.55 -1.86
C ILE A 46 -12.12 12.55 -0.70
N ALA A 47 -13.13 12.42 0.17
CA ALA A 47 -13.24 13.27 1.35
C ALA A 47 -12.03 13.11 2.30
N THR A 48 -11.55 11.88 2.50
CA THR A 48 -10.33 11.60 3.27
C THR A 48 -9.12 12.30 2.67
N PHE A 49 -8.94 12.22 1.36
CA PHE A 49 -7.85 12.89 0.66
C PHE A 49 -7.89 14.40 0.88
N LEU A 50 -9.07 15.02 0.76
CA LEU A 50 -9.23 16.45 0.99
C LEU A 50 -8.94 16.85 2.45
N CYS A 51 -9.40 16.05 3.42
CA CYS A 51 -9.11 16.29 4.84
C CYS A 51 -7.61 16.17 5.15
N LEU A 52 -6.94 15.12 4.62
CA LEU A 52 -5.50 14.92 4.80
C LEU A 52 -4.70 16.03 4.10
N THR A 53 -5.14 16.51 2.93
CA THR A 53 -4.53 17.66 2.25
C THR A 53 -4.65 18.93 3.11
N GLY A 54 -5.82 19.19 3.66
CA GLY A 54 -6.04 20.28 4.59
C GLY A 54 -5.15 20.21 5.83
N LEU A 55 -5.00 19.00 6.39
CA LEU A 55 -4.12 18.73 7.53
C LEU A 55 -2.65 19.01 7.21
N LEU A 56 -2.15 18.55 6.07
CA LEU A 56 -0.76 18.82 5.66
C LEU A 56 -0.52 20.32 5.41
N ILE A 57 -1.47 21.03 4.80
CA ILE A 57 -1.37 22.46 4.58
C ILE A 57 -1.37 23.23 5.90
N THR A 58 -2.28 22.90 6.83
CA THR A 58 -2.32 23.54 8.15
C THR A 58 -1.04 23.32 8.94
N ARG A 59 -0.49 22.09 8.88
CA ARG A 59 0.77 21.75 9.51
C ARG A 59 1.92 22.56 8.89
N TRP A 60 2.00 22.63 7.56
CA TRP A 60 3.01 23.41 6.85
C TRP A 60 3.00 24.89 7.25
N ILE A 61 1.82 25.51 7.29
CA ILE A 61 1.68 26.92 7.70
C ILE A 61 2.08 27.10 9.17
N TYR A 62 1.72 26.16 10.04
CA TYR A 62 1.99 26.24 11.46
C TYR A 62 3.47 26.00 11.80
N SER A 63 4.11 25.01 11.19
CA SER A 63 5.52 24.66 11.44
C SER A 63 6.51 25.55 10.70
N GLY A 64 6.08 26.26 9.64
CA GLY A 64 6.94 27.07 8.79
C GLY A 64 7.86 26.27 7.86
N HIS A 65 7.76 24.93 7.87
CA HIS A 65 8.50 24.02 6.99
C HIS A 65 7.58 22.95 6.43
N PHE A 66 8.02 22.29 5.35
CA PHE A 66 7.25 21.20 4.75
C PHE A 66 7.12 20.02 5.75
N PRO A 67 5.90 19.45 5.95
CA PRO A 67 5.62 18.49 7.01
C PRO A 67 6.18 17.09 6.69
N LEU A 68 7.48 16.89 6.79
CA LEU A 68 8.23 15.65 6.59
C LEU A 68 9.40 15.51 7.58
N SER A 69 9.38 16.28 8.67
CA SER A 69 10.52 16.35 9.60
C SER A 69 10.55 15.24 10.63
N ASP A 70 9.41 14.67 10.98
CA ASP A 70 9.28 13.64 12.00
C ASP A 70 8.48 12.41 11.50
N LEU A 71 8.43 11.37 12.33
CA LEU A 71 7.74 10.12 12.00
C LEU A 71 6.21 10.33 11.88
N TYR A 72 5.63 11.21 12.70
CA TYR A 72 4.20 11.53 12.62
C TYR A 72 3.86 12.16 11.27
N GLU A 73 4.59 13.18 10.88
CA GLU A 73 4.41 13.89 9.61
C GLU A 73 4.60 12.94 8.41
N SER A 74 5.63 12.09 8.45
CA SER A 74 5.89 11.10 7.40
C SER A 74 4.77 10.07 7.27
N LEU A 75 4.17 9.62 8.37
CA LEU A 75 3.03 8.69 8.37
C LEU A 75 1.74 9.34 7.88
N ILE A 76 1.49 10.60 8.23
CA ILE A 76 0.35 11.37 7.68
C ILE A 76 0.52 11.58 6.17
N PHE A 77 1.74 11.93 5.72
CA PHE A 77 2.05 12.06 4.30
C PHE A 77 1.94 10.71 3.56
N LEU A 78 2.32 9.60 4.18
CA LEU A 78 2.13 8.24 3.66
C LEU A 78 0.63 7.91 3.54
N SER A 79 -0.17 8.26 4.53
CA SER A 79 -1.62 8.09 4.51
C SER A 79 -2.28 8.91 3.39
N TRP A 80 -1.83 10.15 3.21
CA TRP A 80 -2.23 11.02 2.09
C TRP A 80 -1.85 10.39 0.74
N SER A 81 -0.64 9.82 0.63
CA SER A 81 -0.15 9.16 -0.59
C SER A 81 -0.99 7.93 -0.96
N PHE A 82 -1.44 7.13 0.00
CA PHE A 82 -2.37 6.03 -0.26
C PHE A 82 -3.72 6.52 -0.78
N SER A 83 -4.26 7.61 -0.21
CA SER A 83 -5.52 8.19 -0.70
C SER A 83 -5.36 8.81 -2.10
N LEU A 84 -4.20 9.36 -2.43
CA LEU A 84 -3.87 9.85 -3.77
C LEU A 84 -3.84 8.72 -4.80
N ILE A 85 -3.17 7.59 -4.46
CA ILE A 85 -3.11 6.39 -5.32
C ILE A 85 -4.51 5.84 -5.60
N HIS A 86 -5.44 5.97 -4.65
CA HIS A 86 -6.82 5.58 -4.83
C HIS A 86 -7.55 6.44 -5.88
N ILE A 87 -7.32 7.74 -5.86
CA ILE A 87 -8.02 8.71 -6.72
C ILE A 87 -7.60 8.59 -8.19
N VAL A 88 -6.32 8.31 -8.48
CA VAL A 88 -5.79 8.25 -9.85
C VAL A 88 -6.55 7.27 -10.76
N PRO A 89 -6.87 6.03 -10.36
CA PRO A 89 -7.67 5.12 -11.17
C PRO A 89 -9.17 5.49 -11.23
N TYR A 90 -9.70 6.17 -10.23
CA TYR A 90 -11.12 6.52 -10.13
C TYR A 90 -11.61 7.30 -11.36
N PHE A 91 -10.83 8.25 -11.85
CA PHE A 91 -11.19 9.02 -13.04
C PHE A 91 -11.26 8.20 -14.32
N LYS A 92 -10.71 6.97 -14.35
CA LYS A 92 -10.63 6.14 -15.55
C LYS A 92 -11.52 4.90 -15.51
N ILE A 93 -11.77 4.31 -14.35
CA ILE A 93 -12.48 3.04 -14.20
C ILE A 93 -13.38 3.08 -12.96
N ARG A 94 -14.69 2.91 -13.16
CA ARG A 94 -15.70 2.95 -12.07
C ARG A 94 -15.63 1.82 -11.03
N LYS A 95 -14.93 0.71 -11.31
CA LYS A 95 -14.78 -0.41 -10.35
C LYS A 95 -13.33 -0.51 -9.90
N ASN A 96 -13.03 0.00 -8.72
CA ASN A 96 -11.69 -0.01 -8.15
C ASN A 96 -11.56 -1.07 -7.06
N TYR A 97 -10.85 -2.15 -7.37
CA TYR A 97 -10.42 -3.13 -6.35
C TYR A 97 -9.30 -2.58 -5.42
N LEU A 98 -8.75 -1.42 -5.78
CA LEU A 98 -7.75 -0.70 -4.99
C LEU A 98 -8.32 -0.14 -3.70
N THR A 99 -9.62 0.17 -3.63
CA THR A 99 -10.24 0.82 -2.46
C THR A 99 -10.01 0.04 -1.18
N THR A 100 -10.15 -1.28 -1.21
CA THR A 100 -9.93 -2.13 -0.03
C THR A 100 -8.50 -2.01 0.49
N ILE A 101 -7.51 -2.04 -0.41
CA ILE A 101 -6.09 -1.99 -0.04
C ILE A 101 -5.71 -0.59 0.40
N THR A 102 -6.08 0.43 -0.36
CA THR A 102 -5.72 1.82 -0.05
C THR A 102 -6.40 2.32 1.22
N ALA A 103 -7.69 2.05 1.43
CA ALA A 103 -8.39 2.44 2.65
C ALA A 103 -7.82 1.73 3.89
N SER A 104 -7.54 0.43 3.80
CA SER A 104 -6.91 -0.31 4.90
C SER A 104 -5.50 0.19 5.21
N SER A 105 -4.71 0.53 4.20
CA SER A 105 -3.37 1.11 4.39
C SER A 105 -3.46 2.51 5.01
N THR A 106 -4.41 3.34 4.56
CA THR A 106 -4.63 4.69 5.09
C THR A 106 -5.01 4.67 6.57
N ILE A 107 -5.96 3.80 6.98
CA ILE A 107 -6.36 3.73 8.40
C ILE A 107 -5.24 3.19 9.28
N PHE A 108 -4.48 2.22 8.78
CA PHE A 108 -3.38 1.63 9.53
C PHE A 108 -2.28 2.67 9.79
N THR A 109 -1.85 3.41 8.76
CA THR A 109 -0.81 4.43 8.89
C THR A 109 -1.27 5.62 9.71
N GLN A 110 -2.51 6.07 9.53
CA GLN A 110 -3.08 7.16 10.30
C GLN A 110 -3.34 6.76 11.76
N GLY A 111 -3.84 5.55 12.01
CA GLY A 111 -4.04 5.03 13.35
C GLY A 111 -2.73 4.88 14.11
N PHE A 112 -1.66 4.44 13.45
CA PHE A 112 -0.33 4.39 14.06
C PHE A 112 0.22 5.79 14.34
N ALA A 113 0.06 6.74 13.41
CA ALA A 113 0.48 8.13 13.60
C ALA A 113 -0.23 8.81 14.79
N THR A 114 -1.52 8.50 14.98
CA THR A 114 -2.34 9.10 16.06
C THR A 114 -2.33 8.28 17.35
N SER A 115 -1.66 7.12 17.36
CA SER A 115 -1.51 6.32 18.58
C SER A 115 -0.71 7.08 19.64
N GLY A 116 -1.08 6.94 20.92
CA GLY A 116 -0.41 7.62 22.02
C GLY A 116 1.08 7.37 22.16
N ILE A 117 1.63 6.43 21.40
CA ILE A 117 3.07 6.11 21.35
C ILE A 117 3.90 7.27 20.78
N LEU A 118 3.30 8.09 19.90
CA LEU A 118 3.97 9.23 19.24
C LEU A 118 3.63 10.59 19.86
N ASN A 119 2.85 10.64 20.95
CA ASN A 119 2.34 11.89 21.53
C ASN A 119 3.40 12.91 21.99
N GLU A 120 4.60 12.45 22.33
CA GLU A 120 5.71 13.35 22.70
C GLU A 120 6.42 14.00 21.52
N ILE A 121 6.24 13.47 20.31
CA ILE A 121 6.96 13.86 19.10
C ILE A 121 6.23 14.97 18.32
N HIS A 122 5.01 15.33 18.73
CA HIS A 122 4.12 16.24 17.96
C HIS A 122 4.47 17.74 18.07
N LYS A 123 5.41 18.11 18.92
CA LYS A 123 5.80 19.53 19.05
C LYS A 123 6.69 19.91 17.85
N PRO A 124 6.32 20.97 17.10
CA PRO A 124 7.19 21.47 16.04
C PRO A 124 8.54 21.87 16.65
N THR A 125 9.59 21.18 16.26
CA THR A 125 10.96 21.48 16.66
C THR A 125 11.61 22.36 15.61
N ILE A 126 12.53 23.23 16.04
CA ILE A 126 13.37 23.99 15.10
C ILE A 126 14.21 22.97 14.31
N LEU A 127 14.05 22.97 13.00
CA LEU A 127 14.82 22.10 12.12
C LEU A 127 16.31 22.37 12.19
N VAL A 128 17.07 21.31 12.41
CA VAL A 128 18.54 21.37 12.31
C VAL A 128 18.92 21.81 10.88
N PRO A 129 19.97 22.65 10.70
CA PRO A 129 20.34 23.17 9.38
C PRO A 129 20.46 22.11 8.27
N ALA A 130 20.96 20.93 8.59
CA ALA A 130 21.04 19.81 7.65
C ALA A 130 19.68 19.33 7.11
N LEU A 131 18.59 19.56 7.86
CA LEU A 131 17.22 19.18 7.48
C LEU A 131 16.49 20.30 6.70
N GLN A 132 17.12 21.45 6.47
CA GLN A 132 16.53 22.59 5.74
C GLN A 132 16.81 22.55 4.23
N SER A 133 17.54 21.54 3.73
CA SER A 133 17.88 21.38 2.31
C SER A 133 16.65 21.04 1.46
N GLU A 134 16.50 21.71 0.31
CA GLU A 134 15.46 21.38 -0.69
C GLU A 134 15.62 19.98 -1.23
N TRP A 135 16.84 19.46 -1.34
CA TRP A 135 17.13 18.09 -1.74
C TRP A 135 16.57 17.07 -0.76
N LEU A 136 16.61 17.37 0.54
CA LEU A 136 15.97 16.51 1.54
C LEU A 136 14.46 16.44 1.37
N ILE A 137 13.80 17.56 1.14
CA ILE A 137 12.34 17.60 0.92
C ILE A 137 11.98 16.77 -0.31
N MET A 138 12.74 16.91 -1.40
CA MET A 138 12.55 16.10 -2.61
C MET A 138 12.81 14.63 -2.34
N HIS A 139 13.89 14.28 -1.64
CA HIS A 139 14.23 12.93 -1.27
C HIS A 139 13.11 12.26 -0.48
N VAL A 140 12.73 12.83 0.65
CA VAL A 140 11.75 12.22 1.58
C VAL A 140 10.38 12.11 0.92
N SER A 141 9.92 13.16 0.20
CA SER A 141 8.63 13.13 -0.48
C SER A 141 8.58 12.04 -1.56
N MET A 142 9.62 11.91 -2.38
CA MET A 142 9.68 10.88 -3.43
C MET A 142 9.81 9.48 -2.83
N MET A 143 10.57 9.30 -1.74
CA MET A 143 10.68 8.02 -1.04
C MET A 143 9.33 7.57 -0.46
N ILE A 144 8.57 8.46 0.19
CA ILE A 144 7.27 8.10 0.77
C ILE A 144 6.24 7.79 -0.32
N LEU A 145 6.18 8.61 -1.39
CA LEU A 145 5.32 8.32 -2.57
C LEU A 145 5.67 6.98 -3.20
N SER A 146 6.96 6.68 -3.31
CA SER A 146 7.45 5.39 -3.80
C SER A 146 6.97 4.24 -2.90
N TYR A 147 7.22 4.33 -1.59
CA TYR A 147 6.81 3.28 -0.66
C TYR A 147 5.28 3.07 -0.67
N ALA A 148 4.49 4.13 -0.74
CA ALA A 148 3.04 4.01 -0.89
C ALA A 148 2.66 3.22 -2.14
N ALA A 149 3.24 3.56 -3.29
CA ALA A 149 2.96 2.88 -4.55
C ALA A 149 3.45 1.43 -4.55
N LEU A 150 4.69 1.18 -4.11
CA LEU A 150 5.27 -0.16 -4.05
C LEU A 150 4.52 -1.07 -3.07
N LEU A 151 4.11 -0.57 -1.90
CA LEU A 151 3.29 -1.32 -0.94
C LEU A 151 1.92 -1.65 -1.51
N CYS A 152 1.21 -0.68 -2.11
CA CYS A 152 -0.08 -0.95 -2.76
C CYS A 152 0.04 -1.99 -3.88
N GLY A 153 1.02 -1.85 -4.76
CA GLY A 153 1.22 -2.78 -5.87
C GLY A 153 1.62 -4.18 -5.40
N SER A 154 2.43 -4.28 -4.34
CA SER A 154 2.82 -5.56 -3.74
C SER A 154 1.65 -6.24 -3.03
N LEU A 155 0.80 -5.49 -2.32
CA LEU A 155 -0.43 -6.05 -1.72
C LEU A 155 -1.40 -6.57 -2.77
N LEU A 156 -1.52 -5.90 -3.94
CA LEU A 156 -2.28 -6.43 -5.08
C LEU A 156 -1.69 -7.75 -5.58
N SER A 157 -0.35 -7.87 -5.61
CA SER A 157 0.35 -9.10 -5.97
C SER A 157 0.11 -10.21 -4.96
N VAL A 158 0.12 -9.91 -3.66
CA VAL A 158 -0.24 -10.87 -2.59
C VAL A 158 -1.68 -11.37 -2.79
N ALA A 159 -2.63 -10.46 -3.02
CA ALA A 159 -4.02 -10.82 -3.27
C ALA A 159 -4.15 -11.75 -4.49
N LEU A 160 -3.43 -11.44 -5.58
CA LEU A 160 -3.36 -12.29 -6.77
C LEU A 160 -2.86 -13.69 -6.44
N LEU A 161 -1.76 -13.81 -5.68
CA LEU A 161 -1.21 -15.10 -5.26
C LEU A 161 -2.20 -15.89 -4.42
N VAL A 162 -2.82 -15.28 -3.42
CA VAL A 162 -3.83 -15.93 -2.56
C VAL A 162 -4.98 -16.51 -3.38
N ILE A 163 -5.50 -15.75 -4.36
CA ILE A 163 -6.60 -16.21 -5.22
C ILE A 163 -6.12 -17.35 -6.13
N THR A 164 -4.91 -17.28 -6.67
CA THR A 164 -4.33 -18.28 -7.56
C THR A 164 -4.05 -19.59 -6.81
N PHE A 165 -3.43 -19.53 -5.63
CA PHE A 165 -3.16 -20.73 -4.81
C PHE A 165 -4.45 -21.39 -4.33
N ARG A 166 -5.45 -20.63 -3.89
CA ARG A 166 -6.77 -21.21 -3.55
C ARG A 166 -7.39 -21.95 -4.71
N LYS A 167 -7.22 -21.48 -5.96
CA LYS A 167 -7.70 -22.15 -7.16
C LYS A 167 -7.00 -23.50 -7.37
N ILE A 168 -5.68 -23.56 -7.19
CA ILE A 168 -4.87 -24.78 -7.35
C ILE A 168 -5.27 -25.83 -6.29
N PHE A 169 -5.37 -25.43 -5.02
CA PHE A 169 -5.79 -26.33 -3.93
C PHE A 169 -7.21 -26.90 -4.14
N TYR A 170 -8.15 -26.05 -4.56
CA TYR A 170 -9.53 -26.50 -4.80
C TYR A 170 -9.64 -27.43 -6.01
N SER A 171 -8.87 -27.20 -7.08
CA SER A 171 -8.80 -28.07 -8.26
C SER A 171 -8.17 -29.41 -7.93
N SER A 172 -7.10 -29.43 -7.15
CA SER A 172 -6.43 -30.66 -6.70
C SER A 172 -7.36 -31.52 -5.83
N LYS A 173 -8.09 -30.91 -4.89
CA LYS A 173 -9.07 -31.61 -4.05
C LYS A 173 -10.26 -32.16 -4.85
N SER A 174 -10.73 -31.42 -5.86
CA SER A 174 -11.81 -31.87 -6.76
C SER A 174 -11.39 -33.06 -7.62
N ASN A 175 -10.16 -33.06 -8.15
CA ASN A 175 -9.64 -34.19 -8.96
C ASN A 175 -9.45 -35.45 -8.13
N ASN A 176 -9.07 -35.33 -6.86
CA ASN A 176 -8.97 -36.46 -5.94
C ASN A 176 -10.34 -37.03 -5.55
N LEU A 177 -11.36 -36.17 -5.37
CA LEU A 177 -12.74 -36.60 -5.14
C LEU A 177 -13.34 -37.28 -6.37
N LEU A 178 -13.11 -36.77 -7.59
CA LEU A 178 -13.58 -37.40 -8.84
C LEU A 178 -12.93 -38.75 -9.08
N LYS A 179 -11.66 -38.95 -8.73
CA LYS A 179 -10.99 -40.27 -8.78
C LYS A 179 -11.56 -41.24 -7.73
N SER A 180 -11.98 -40.76 -6.56
CA SER A 180 -12.63 -41.58 -5.52
C SER A 180 -14.07 -41.96 -5.87
N PHE A 181 -14.78 -41.20 -6.70
CA PHE A 181 -16.15 -41.49 -7.13
C PHE A 181 -16.28 -42.32 -8.40
N SER A 182 -15.16 -42.75 -8.99
CA SER A 182 -15.16 -43.59 -10.22
C SER A 182 -15.47 -45.09 -9.98
N PHE A 183 -15.74 -45.48 -8.73
CA PHE A 183 -16.16 -46.87 -8.41
C PHE A 183 -17.57 -46.86 -7.86
N GLY A 184 -18.57 -46.75 -8.74
CA GLY A 184 -19.97 -46.90 -8.37
C GLY A 184 -20.90 -46.47 -9.50
N LYS A 185 -21.31 -47.42 -10.34
CA LYS A 185 -22.46 -47.23 -11.24
C LYS A 185 -23.70 -46.91 -10.45
N ILE A 186 -24.19 -45.69 -10.50
CA ILE A 186 -25.53 -45.32 -10.01
C ILE A 186 -26.28 -44.56 -11.07
N GLN A 187 -27.39 -45.16 -11.44
CA GLN A 187 -28.56 -44.78 -12.22
C GLN A 187 -28.75 -43.27 -12.47
N TYR A 188 -28.75 -42.90 -13.75
CA TYR A 188 -29.19 -41.61 -14.28
C TYR A 188 -30.69 -41.64 -14.52
N LYS A 189 -31.43 -40.91 -13.70
CA LYS A 189 -32.73 -40.33 -14.10
C LYS A 189 -33.07 -39.13 -13.23
N ASN A 190 -33.20 -37.97 -13.83
CA ASN A 190 -33.74 -36.69 -13.30
C ASN A 190 -32.80 -35.57 -12.80
N GLU A 191 -31.52 -35.56 -13.09
CA GLU A 191 -30.66 -34.45 -12.65
C GLU A 191 -30.20 -33.48 -13.76
N ARG A 192 -30.71 -33.61 -14.98
CA ARG A 192 -30.16 -32.86 -16.13
C ARG A 192 -30.30 -31.32 -15.98
N ASN A 193 -31.38 -30.82 -15.40
CA ASN A 193 -31.59 -29.39 -15.23
C ASN A 193 -30.75 -28.76 -14.11
N ASN A 194 -30.53 -29.47 -13.02
CA ASN A 194 -29.71 -29.01 -11.90
C ASN A 194 -28.20 -29.02 -12.24
N ILE A 195 -27.74 -29.93 -13.08
CA ILE A 195 -26.34 -30.04 -13.53
C ILE A 195 -26.02 -28.89 -14.51
N PHE A 196 -26.94 -28.54 -15.41
CA PHE A 196 -26.78 -27.41 -16.31
C PHE A 196 -26.68 -26.08 -15.54
N GLN A 197 -27.55 -25.82 -14.58
CA GLN A 197 -27.54 -24.61 -13.77
C GLN A 197 -26.27 -24.54 -12.89
N LYS A 198 -25.84 -25.68 -12.32
CA LYS A 198 -24.61 -25.76 -11.52
C LYS A 198 -23.34 -25.54 -12.38
N ASN A 199 -23.31 -26.06 -13.61
CA ASN A 199 -22.21 -25.87 -14.55
C ASN A 199 -22.13 -24.43 -15.09
N TYR A 200 -23.26 -23.77 -15.36
CA TYR A 200 -23.30 -22.36 -15.73
C TYR A 200 -22.80 -21.46 -14.60
N PHE A 201 -23.25 -21.71 -13.38
CA PHE A 201 -22.80 -20.96 -12.20
C PHE A 201 -21.31 -21.16 -11.90
N PHE A 202 -20.82 -22.39 -12.08
CA PHE A 202 -19.39 -22.72 -11.90
C PHE A 202 -18.52 -22.09 -13.00
N SER A 203 -19.00 -22.05 -14.23
CA SER A 203 -18.34 -21.37 -15.37
C SER A 203 -18.30 -19.87 -15.19
N ALA A 204 -19.41 -19.23 -14.79
CA ALA A 204 -19.47 -17.80 -14.50
C ALA A 204 -18.51 -17.41 -13.36
N LYS A 205 -18.51 -18.16 -12.25
CA LYS A 205 -17.62 -17.91 -11.10
C LYS A 205 -16.14 -18.03 -11.49
N ASN A 206 -15.77 -18.95 -12.35
CA ASN A 206 -14.41 -19.10 -12.87
C ASN A 206 -14.03 -17.95 -13.80
N TYR A 207 -14.95 -17.45 -14.61
CA TYR A 207 -14.74 -16.30 -15.47
C TYR A 207 -14.48 -15.03 -14.66
N TYR A 208 -15.32 -14.72 -13.66
CA TYR A 208 -15.10 -13.57 -12.77
C TYR A 208 -13.77 -13.63 -12.03
N LYS A 209 -13.36 -14.82 -11.55
CA LYS A 209 -12.05 -14.99 -10.92
C LYS A 209 -10.89 -14.75 -11.88
N ALA A 210 -10.99 -15.23 -13.11
CA ALA A 210 -9.97 -15.02 -14.13
C ALA A 210 -9.83 -13.53 -14.47
N GLN A 211 -10.96 -12.83 -14.62
CA GLN A 211 -10.99 -11.40 -14.86
C GLN A 211 -10.40 -10.61 -13.68
N LEU A 212 -10.71 -11.01 -12.43
CA LEU A 212 -10.15 -10.38 -11.23
C LEU A 212 -8.62 -10.56 -11.17
N ILE A 213 -8.11 -11.77 -11.41
CA ILE A 213 -6.66 -12.04 -11.44
C ILE A 213 -5.97 -11.15 -12.49
N GLN A 214 -6.54 -11.05 -13.68
CA GLN A 214 -5.99 -10.21 -14.75
C GLN A 214 -5.98 -8.71 -14.38
N GLN A 215 -7.02 -8.23 -13.72
CA GLN A 215 -7.09 -6.84 -13.25
C GLN A 215 -6.09 -6.57 -12.13
N LEU A 216 -5.95 -7.47 -11.15
CA LEU A 216 -4.97 -7.36 -10.08
C LEU A 216 -3.54 -7.33 -10.64
N ASP A 217 -3.23 -8.21 -11.59
CA ASP A 217 -1.93 -8.26 -12.26
C ASP A 217 -1.63 -6.96 -13.02
N PHE A 218 -2.61 -6.44 -13.76
CA PHE A 218 -2.48 -5.20 -14.52
C PHE A 218 -2.23 -3.97 -13.63
N TRP A 219 -3.01 -3.83 -12.54
CA TRP A 219 -2.86 -2.70 -11.62
C TRP A 219 -1.60 -2.79 -10.79
N SER A 220 -1.25 -3.99 -10.31
CA SER A 220 0.00 -4.22 -9.59
C SER A 220 1.20 -3.75 -10.42
N TYR A 221 1.27 -4.17 -11.68
CA TYR A 221 2.36 -3.74 -12.57
C TYR A 221 2.44 -2.22 -12.74
N ARG A 222 1.31 -1.55 -13.00
CA ARG A 222 1.29 -0.10 -13.21
C ARG A 222 1.71 0.68 -11.97
N VAL A 223 1.18 0.29 -10.82
CA VAL A 223 1.46 0.99 -9.56
C VAL A 223 2.91 0.76 -9.14
N ILE A 224 3.43 -0.48 -9.27
CA ILE A 224 4.84 -0.78 -8.99
C ILE A 224 5.77 -0.02 -9.95
N SER A 225 5.45 0.03 -11.25
CA SER A 225 6.28 0.78 -12.21
C SER A 225 6.38 2.26 -11.87
N LEU A 226 5.28 2.88 -11.44
CA LEU A 226 5.28 4.27 -10.98
C LEU A 226 6.10 4.43 -9.69
N GLY A 227 5.90 3.53 -8.72
CA GLY A 227 6.67 3.51 -7.49
C GLY A 227 8.17 3.35 -7.70
N PHE A 228 8.57 2.54 -8.65
CA PHE A 228 9.99 2.35 -9.00
C PHE A 228 10.64 3.62 -9.56
N ILE A 229 9.91 4.39 -10.38
CA ILE A 229 10.39 5.69 -10.88
C ILE A 229 10.60 6.66 -9.70
N PHE A 230 9.64 6.76 -8.79
CA PHE A 230 9.76 7.61 -7.60
C PHE A 230 10.89 7.15 -6.68
N LEU A 231 11.08 5.83 -6.53
CA LEU A 231 12.21 5.27 -5.75
C LEU A 231 13.55 5.70 -6.33
N THR A 232 13.70 5.62 -7.65
CA THR A 232 14.93 6.03 -8.34
C THR A 232 15.21 7.51 -8.14
N ILE A 233 14.21 8.38 -8.33
CA ILE A 233 14.34 9.83 -8.10
C ILE A 233 14.67 10.10 -6.62
N GLY A 234 13.99 9.41 -5.70
CA GLY A 234 14.23 9.54 -4.27
C GLY A 234 15.66 9.18 -3.87
N ILE A 235 16.19 8.06 -4.34
CA ILE A 235 17.57 7.64 -4.04
C ILE A 235 18.59 8.66 -4.62
N LEU A 236 18.40 9.12 -5.85
CA LEU A 236 19.30 10.09 -6.48
C LEU A 236 19.31 11.44 -5.75
N SER A 237 18.14 11.97 -5.41
CA SER A 237 18.03 13.23 -4.64
C SER A 237 18.59 13.07 -3.22
N GLY A 238 18.43 11.89 -2.62
CA GLY A 238 19.01 11.56 -1.32
C GLY A 238 20.55 11.51 -1.35
N ALA A 239 21.14 11.01 -2.42
CA ALA A 239 22.58 11.03 -2.59
C ALA A 239 23.13 12.46 -2.70
N VAL A 240 22.44 13.37 -3.41
CA VAL A 240 22.82 14.78 -3.48
C VAL A 240 22.75 15.44 -2.10
N TRP A 241 21.64 15.21 -1.37
CA TRP A 241 21.52 15.70 0.00
C TRP A 241 22.60 15.15 0.94
N ALA A 242 22.93 13.85 0.85
CA ALA A 242 23.99 13.23 1.65
C ALA A 242 25.34 13.89 1.43
N ASN A 243 25.64 14.27 0.19
CA ASN A 243 26.87 15.01 -0.12
C ASN A 243 26.88 16.41 0.50
N GLU A 244 25.74 17.13 0.51
CA GLU A 244 25.61 18.43 1.18
C GLU A 244 25.74 18.31 2.70
N ALA A 245 25.12 17.31 3.31
CA ALA A 245 25.04 17.15 4.76
C ALA A 245 26.30 16.52 5.37
N TRP A 246 26.93 15.57 4.67
CA TRP A 246 28.01 14.72 5.20
C TRP A 246 29.25 14.67 4.30
N GLY A 247 29.24 15.33 3.14
CA GLY A 247 30.38 15.38 2.22
C GLY A 247 30.60 14.10 1.40
N SER A 248 29.63 13.18 1.38
CA SER A 248 29.70 11.94 0.61
C SER A 248 28.34 11.59 0.01
N TYR A 249 28.31 11.24 -1.29
CA TYR A 249 27.08 10.82 -1.98
C TYR A 249 26.54 9.47 -1.49
N TRP A 250 27.39 8.64 -0.88
CA TRP A 250 27.04 7.29 -0.42
C TRP A 250 27.98 6.84 0.69
N SER A 251 27.44 6.45 1.83
CA SER A 251 28.20 6.07 3.03
C SER A 251 27.93 4.64 3.51
N TRP A 252 27.18 3.84 2.74
CA TRP A 252 26.77 2.48 3.13
C TRP A 252 25.97 2.43 4.43
N ASP A 253 25.28 3.51 4.75
CA ASP A 253 24.38 3.56 5.89
C ASP A 253 23.29 2.47 5.76
N PRO A 254 22.79 1.89 6.87
CA PRO A 254 21.76 0.86 6.81
C PRO A 254 20.53 1.24 5.97
N LYS A 255 20.04 2.50 6.06
CA LYS A 255 18.91 2.95 5.24
C LYS A 255 19.24 3.03 3.75
N GLU A 256 20.42 3.51 3.40
CA GLU A 256 20.90 3.54 2.01
C GLU A 256 20.97 2.13 1.43
N THR A 257 21.56 1.20 2.19
CA THR A 257 21.74 -0.20 1.79
C THR A 257 20.38 -0.89 1.57
N TRP A 258 19.42 -0.74 2.50
CA TRP A 258 18.10 -1.33 2.36
C TRP A 258 17.27 -0.67 1.26
N ALA A 259 17.41 0.63 1.02
CA ALA A 259 16.80 1.31 -0.12
C ALA A 259 17.33 0.77 -1.45
N PHE A 260 18.62 0.53 -1.55
CA PHE A 260 19.27 -0.07 -2.73
C PHE A 260 18.81 -1.53 -2.95
N ILE A 261 18.75 -2.35 -1.89
CA ILE A 261 18.19 -3.71 -1.97
C ILE A 261 16.74 -3.68 -2.47
N THR A 262 15.93 -2.76 -1.95
CA THR A 262 14.54 -2.55 -2.40
C THR A 262 14.50 -2.22 -3.90
N TRP A 263 15.37 -1.32 -4.36
CA TRP A 263 15.47 -0.94 -5.76
C TRP A 263 15.82 -2.15 -6.64
N ILE A 264 16.82 -2.97 -6.24
CA ILE A 264 17.21 -4.18 -6.99
C ILE A 264 16.03 -5.15 -7.12
N VAL A 265 15.31 -5.42 -6.03
CA VAL A 265 14.19 -6.38 -6.05
C VAL A 265 13.07 -5.92 -6.98
N PHE A 266 12.73 -4.63 -6.97
CA PHE A 266 11.71 -4.12 -7.89
C PHE A 266 12.24 -3.97 -9.33
N ALA A 267 13.53 -3.75 -9.56
CA ALA A 267 14.15 -3.87 -10.88
C ALA A 267 14.02 -5.30 -11.43
N ILE A 268 14.30 -6.32 -10.60
CA ILE A 268 14.08 -7.73 -10.95
C ILE A 268 12.60 -7.97 -11.27
N TYR A 269 11.67 -7.45 -10.45
CA TYR A 269 10.24 -7.55 -10.74
C TYR A 269 9.90 -7.00 -12.13
N LEU A 270 10.33 -5.79 -12.45
CA LEU A 270 10.07 -5.16 -13.75
C LEU A 270 10.71 -5.95 -14.88
N HIS A 271 11.91 -6.50 -14.67
CA HIS A 271 12.58 -7.36 -15.66
C HIS A 271 11.81 -8.67 -15.88
N THR A 272 11.29 -9.31 -14.84
CA THR A 272 10.44 -10.51 -14.99
C THR A 272 9.17 -10.24 -15.81
N ARG A 273 8.66 -8.99 -15.78
CA ARG A 273 7.48 -8.58 -16.56
C ARG A 273 7.73 -8.45 -18.06
N THR A 274 8.98 -8.31 -18.51
CA THR A 274 9.32 -8.28 -19.94
C THR A 274 9.18 -9.66 -20.59
N ASN A 275 9.36 -10.73 -19.81
CA ASN A 275 9.23 -12.10 -20.29
C ASN A 275 7.79 -12.63 -20.08
N LYS A 276 7.09 -12.96 -21.17
CA LYS A 276 5.69 -13.43 -21.14
C LYS A 276 5.49 -14.68 -20.24
N ASN A 277 6.49 -15.56 -20.16
CA ASN A 277 6.43 -16.79 -19.36
C ASN A 277 6.55 -16.53 -17.85
N MET A 278 7.08 -15.38 -17.46
CA MET A 278 7.30 -15.01 -16.06
C MET A 278 6.23 -14.05 -15.52
N GLN A 279 5.27 -13.63 -16.35
CA GLN A 279 4.17 -12.76 -15.95
C GLN A 279 3.17 -13.48 -15.03
N GLY A 280 2.36 -12.73 -14.31
CA GLY A 280 1.34 -13.27 -13.41
C GLY A 280 1.92 -13.74 -12.07
N ALA A 281 1.72 -15.01 -11.71
CA ALA A 281 2.10 -15.54 -10.40
C ALA A 281 3.60 -15.46 -10.10
N ASN A 282 4.46 -15.69 -11.09
CA ASN A 282 5.91 -15.68 -10.87
C ASN A 282 6.41 -14.27 -10.55
N SER A 283 5.99 -13.26 -11.31
CA SER A 283 6.32 -11.85 -11.00
C SER A 283 5.68 -11.41 -9.67
N ALA A 284 4.49 -11.89 -9.34
CA ALA A 284 3.82 -11.57 -8.08
C ALA A 284 4.59 -12.10 -6.85
N ILE A 285 5.29 -13.23 -6.95
CA ILE A 285 6.18 -13.73 -5.89
C ILE A 285 7.30 -12.72 -5.61
N VAL A 286 7.95 -12.19 -6.66
CA VAL A 286 9.01 -11.20 -6.50
C VAL A 286 8.48 -9.92 -5.85
N ALA A 287 7.29 -9.43 -6.27
CA ALA A 287 6.66 -8.28 -5.64
C ALA A 287 6.32 -8.51 -4.15
N THR A 288 5.94 -9.74 -3.79
CA THR A 288 5.66 -10.12 -2.40
C THR A 288 6.92 -10.11 -1.54
N LEU A 289 8.06 -10.55 -2.08
CA LEU A 289 9.35 -10.40 -1.40
C LEU A 289 9.70 -8.91 -1.24
N GLY A 290 9.46 -8.09 -2.26
CA GLY A 290 9.63 -6.64 -2.18
C GLY A 290 8.80 -6.00 -1.07
N PHE A 291 7.56 -6.47 -0.84
CA PHE A 291 6.73 -6.02 0.27
C PHE A 291 7.41 -6.20 1.63
N LEU A 292 7.99 -7.37 1.89
CA LEU A 292 8.70 -7.63 3.14
C LEU A 292 9.94 -6.74 3.31
N ILE A 293 10.68 -6.53 2.23
CA ILE A 293 11.89 -5.71 2.22
C ILE A 293 11.58 -4.24 2.52
N ILE A 294 10.48 -3.69 1.98
CA ILE A 294 10.04 -2.31 2.29
C ILE A 294 9.77 -2.17 3.80
N TRP A 295 9.11 -3.15 4.42
CA TRP A 295 8.85 -3.12 5.86
C TRP A 295 10.13 -3.14 6.69
N ILE A 296 11.12 -3.95 6.29
CA ILE A 296 12.44 -3.97 6.93
C ILE A 296 13.15 -2.61 6.76
N CYS A 297 13.11 -2.05 5.56
CA CYS A 297 13.74 -0.76 5.26
C CYS A 297 13.11 0.39 6.07
N TYR A 298 11.77 0.45 6.10
CA TYR A 298 11.06 1.57 6.71
C TYR A 298 11.00 1.46 8.25
N PHE A 299 10.60 0.32 8.79
CA PHE A 299 10.44 0.12 10.23
C PHE A 299 11.68 -0.49 10.89
N GLY A 300 12.29 -1.50 10.30
CA GLY A 300 13.39 -2.24 10.91
C GLY A 300 14.58 -1.35 11.23
N VAL A 301 14.99 -0.52 10.29
CA VAL A 301 16.12 0.40 10.48
C VAL A 301 15.78 1.52 11.47
N ASN A 302 14.54 2.02 11.45
CA ASN A 302 14.09 3.05 12.41
C ASN A 302 14.04 2.53 13.85
N LEU A 303 13.65 1.26 14.05
CA LEU A 303 13.62 0.63 15.36
C LEU A 303 15.00 0.39 15.95
N LEU A 304 16.00 0.13 15.09
CA LEU A 304 17.36 -0.12 15.53
C LEU A 304 18.10 1.18 15.92
N GLY A 305 17.67 2.34 15.43
CA GLY A 305 18.25 3.64 15.74
C GLY A 305 19.73 3.79 15.35
N ILE A 306 20.22 2.95 14.42
CA ILE A 306 21.62 2.88 14.00
C ILE A 306 21.77 3.60 12.66
N GLY A 307 22.81 4.43 12.51
CA GLY A 307 23.21 5.06 11.26
C GLY A 307 22.97 6.56 11.22
N LEU A 308 23.39 7.18 10.11
CA LEU A 308 23.33 8.62 9.86
C LEU A 308 21.89 9.14 9.74
N HIS A 309 20.94 8.28 9.38
CA HIS A 309 19.52 8.58 9.23
C HIS A 309 18.70 8.33 10.51
N SER A 310 19.29 8.46 11.68
CA SER A 310 18.62 8.23 12.98
C SER A 310 17.67 9.38 13.40
N TYR A 311 17.53 10.43 12.60
CA TYR A 311 16.53 11.49 12.81
C TYR A 311 15.12 10.91 12.82
N GLY A 312 14.40 11.03 13.95
CA GLY A 312 13.06 10.45 14.14
C GLY A 312 13.05 8.96 14.52
N SER A 313 14.18 8.37 14.94
CA SER A 313 14.20 7.04 15.53
C SER A 313 13.42 7.01 16.84
N PHE A 314 12.80 5.85 17.14
CA PHE A 314 12.20 5.62 18.45
C PHE A 314 13.32 5.60 19.50
N THR A 315 13.52 6.69 20.22
CA THR A 315 14.30 6.66 21.45
C THR A 315 13.44 5.93 22.49
N LEU A 316 13.70 4.64 22.69
CA LEU A 316 13.29 3.97 23.91
C LEU A 316 14.07 4.69 25.02
N THR A 317 13.43 5.65 25.66
CA THR A 317 13.95 6.24 26.89
C THR A 317 14.05 5.08 27.89
N SER A 318 15.28 4.61 28.11
CA SER A 318 15.58 3.78 29.28
C SER A 318 15.31 4.63 30.49
N SER A 319 14.17 4.40 31.11
CA SER A 319 13.82 4.85 32.46
C SER A 319 14.77 4.24 33.49
#